data_522ea95a2705a33faf91f036547a4d2e
#
_entry.id   522ea95a2705a33faf91f036547a4d2e
#
_cell.length_a   1.000
_cell.length_b   1.000
_cell.length_c   1.000
_cell.angle_alpha   90.00
_cell.angle_beta   90.00
_cell.angle_gamma   90.00
#
_symmetry.space_group_name_H-M   'P 1'
#
loop_
_entity.id
_entity.type
_entity.pdbx_description
1 polymer ?
#
loop_
_entity_poly.entity_id
_entity_poly.type
_entity_poly.pdbx_seq_one_letter_code
_entity_poly.pdbx_strand_id
1 'polypeptide(L)'
;MTAIAVAAVPLAFPAAAWAAPTDTDVPWTTYQASLDPITANHVTGSGTAMIQLSGNTAKITVTASGLVGGGSPHAMHIHVDGAGVCPKPSEAKDHNGHSSINVADAMKDYGMIGTSLTTSGDSTPKSALAVDRFPAGSSVKYSRTLEVTDNVAANLKSGKAVLVVHGIDYNGNGKYDNVLGASELDKTLPAEATDPALCGAFNVSQMTSMPGGGADTGDGATQTGSGIHTGMVAGGSAAAMVGLGIGGFALRRRGVTTR
;
A
#
# COMPACT_ATOMS: atom_id res chain seq x y z
N MET A 1 -62.98 -62.09 -14.55
CA MET A 1 -62.48 -61.04 -13.62
C MET A 1 -61.04 -60.74 -14.03
N THR A 2 -60.85 -59.62 -14.74
CA THR A 2 -59.55 -59.27 -15.33
C THR A 2 -58.96 -58.12 -14.46
N ALA A 3 -57.84 -58.40 -13.78
CA ALA A 3 -57.18 -57.41 -12.95
C ALA A 3 -56.23 -56.56 -13.80
N ILE A 4 -56.39 -55.22 -13.75
CA ILE A 4 -55.52 -54.21 -14.41
C ILE A 4 -54.46 -53.82 -13.40
N ALA A 5 -53.18 -54.11 -13.68
CA ALA A 5 -52.05 -53.64 -12.88
C ALA A 5 -51.63 -52.24 -13.37
N VAL A 6 -51.71 -51.25 -12.50
CA VAL A 6 -51.21 -49.89 -12.76
C VAL A 6 -49.75 -49.85 -12.31
N ALA A 7 -48.84 -49.66 -13.24
CA ALA A 7 -47.40 -49.44 -12.96
C ALA A 7 -47.14 -47.94 -12.65
N ALA A 8 -46.68 -47.64 -11.45
CA ALA A 8 -46.22 -46.29 -11.04
C ALA A 8 -44.77 -46.10 -11.50
N VAL A 9 -44.52 -45.07 -12.33
CA VAL A 9 -43.19 -44.64 -12.77
C VAL A 9 -42.67 -43.58 -11.78
N PRO A 10 -41.52 -43.76 -11.13
CA PRO A 10 -40.96 -42.73 -10.28
C PRO A 10 -40.34 -41.61 -11.12
N LEU A 11 -40.82 -40.38 -10.93
CA LEU A 11 -40.20 -39.15 -11.47
C LEU A 11 -38.97 -38.84 -10.63
N ALA A 12 -37.78 -39.09 -11.18
CA ALA A 12 -36.53 -38.63 -10.60
C ALA A 12 -36.31 -37.16 -11.00
N PHE A 13 -36.38 -36.23 -10.04
CA PHE A 13 -35.96 -34.84 -10.23
C PHE A 13 -34.43 -34.77 -10.10
N PRO A 14 -33.70 -34.14 -11.05
CA PRO A 14 -32.28 -33.88 -10.86
C PRO A 14 -32.11 -32.87 -9.72
N ALA A 15 -31.41 -33.27 -8.66
CA ALA A 15 -30.95 -32.34 -7.63
C ALA A 15 -29.91 -31.40 -8.29
N ALA A 16 -30.27 -30.15 -8.45
CA ALA A 16 -29.29 -29.13 -8.81
C ALA A 16 -28.30 -29.00 -7.65
N ALA A 17 -27.10 -29.54 -7.84
CA ALA A 17 -25.98 -29.30 -6.92
C ALA A 17 -25.61 -27.82 -7.04
N TRP A 18 -25.94 -27.04 -6.02
CA TRP A 18 -25.42 -25.70 -5.86
C TRP A 18 -23.95 -25.86 -5.51
N ALA A 19 -23.07 -25.58 -6.47
CA ALA A 19 -21.64 -25.47 -6.18
C ALA A 19 -21.47 -24.32 -5.17
N ALA A 20 -20.88 -24.61 -4.02
CA ALA A 20 -20.45 -23.57 -3.10
C ALA A 20 -19.47 -22.66 -3.85
N PRO A 21 -19.54 -21.32 -3.68
CA PRO A 21 -18.60 -20.41 -4.29
C PRO A 21 -17.18 -20.85 -3.88
N THR A 22 -16.33 -21.08 -4.88
CA THR A 22 -14.91 -21.34 -4.63
C THR A 22 -14.27 -20.02 -4.26
N ASP A 23 -13.27 -20.02 -3.39
CA ASP A 23 -12.53 -18.85 -2.87
C ASP A 23 -11.95 -17.97 -4.00
N THR A 24 -12.04 -18.41 -5.25
CA THR A 24 -11.65 -17.70 -6.47
C THR A 24 -12.62 -16.59 -6.89
N ASP A 25 -13.83 -16.54 -6.32
CA ASP A 25 -14.87 -15.56 -6.68
C ASP A 25 -14.83 -14.30 -5.79
N VAL A 26 -13.98 -14.26 -4.74
CA VAL A 26 -13.82 -13.07 -3.91
C VAL A 26 -12.99 -12.04 -4.66
N PRO A 27 -13.52 -10.84 -4.94
CA PRO A 27 -12.80 -9.83 -5.71
C PRO A 27 -11.56 -9.32 -4.95
N TRP A 28 -10.49 -9.05 -5.70
CA TRP A 28 -9.28 -8.45 -5.16
C TRP A 28 -9.50 -6.98 -4.84
N THR A 29 -9.18 -6.57 -3.62
CA THR A 29 -9.14 -5.16 -3.21
C THR A 29 -7.70 -4.74 -3.05
N THR A 30 -7.32 -3.60 -3.63
CA THR A 30 -5.96 -3.07 -3.53
C THR A 30 -5.89 -1.99 -2.45
N TYR A 31 -4.93 -2.13 -1.55
CA TYR A 31 -4.57 -1.16 -0.51
C TYR A 31 -3.17 -0.64 -0.78
N GLN A 32 -2.93 0.65 -0.52
CA GLN A 32 -1.64 1.30 -0.72
C GLN A 32 -1.26 2.10 0.52
N ALA A 33 0.04 2.18 0.79
CA ALA A 33 0.62 3.02 1.82
C ALA A 33 1.85 3.74 1.27
N SER A 34 1.97 5.03 1.53
CA SER A 34 3.23 5.77 1.46
C SER A 34 3.97 5.53 2.76
N LEU A 35 5.24 5.18 2.70
CA LEU A 35 6.07 4.95 3.87
C LEU A 35 6.93 6.20 4.12
N ASP A 36 6.50 6.97 5.10
CA ASP A 36 7.17 8.21 5.48
C ASP A 36 8.18 7.95 6.61
N PRO A 37 9.28 8.73 6.70
CA PRO A 37 10.29 8.57 7.73
C PRO A 37 9.78 8.97 9.11
N ILE A 38 10.18 8.21 10.13
CA ILE A 38 10.06 8.62 11.53
C ILE A 38 11.19 9.60 11.83
N THR A 39 10.94 10.87 11.59
CA THR A 39 11.97 11.92 11.66
C THR A 39 12.54 12.13 13.05
N ALA A 40 11.79 11.81 14.11
CA ALA A 40 12.29 11.79 15.49
C ALA A 40 13.43 10.77 15.71
N ASN A 41 13.51 9.75 14.85
CA ASN A 41 14.55 8.72 14.84
C ASN A 41 15.67 9.02 13.82
N HIS A 42 15.79 10.26 13.37
CA HIS A 42 16.79 10.74 12.40
C HIS A 42 16.73 10.06 11.03
N VAL A 43 15.62 9.39 10.71
CA VAL A 43 15.43 8.72 9.42
C VAL A 43 15.06 9.74 8.34
N THR A 44 15.62 9.55 7.13
CA THR A 44 15.31 10.35 5.93
C THR A 44 14.85 9.48 4.77
N GLY A 45 14.77 8.16 4.97
CA GLY A 45 14.32 7.20 3.97
C GLY A 45 12.85 7.37 3.58
N SER A 46 12.42 6.63 2.59
CA SER A 46 11.03 6.60 2.14
C SER A 46 10.72 5.29 1.44
N GLY A 47 9.43 5.03 1.22
CA GLY A 47 9.02 3.83 0.51
C GLY A 47 7.56 3.83 0.11
N THR A 48 7.14 2.72 -0.46
CA THR A 48 5.73 2.44 -0.80
C THR A 48 5.41 0.99 -0.51
N ALA A 49 4.17 0.73 -0.14
CA ALA A 49 3.65 -0.61 0.02
C ALA A 49 2.32 -0.76 -0.71
N MET A 50 2.07 -1.97 -1.22
CA MET A 50 0.80 -2.35 -1.82
C MET A 50 0.39 -3.73 -1.33
N ILE A 51 -0.88 -3.88 -1.00
CA ILE A 51 -1.51 -5.17 -0.68
C ILE A 51 -2.70 -5.35 -1.61
N GLN A 52 -2.72 -6.48 -2.34
CA GLN A 52 -3.93 -6.97 -2.99
C GLN A 52 -4.49 -8.07 -2.11
N LEU A 53 -5.70 -7.88 -1.59
CA LEU A 53 -6.37 -8.78 -0.67
C LEU A 53 -7.61 -9.40 -1.34
N SER A 54 -7.72 -10.74 -1.26
CA SER A 54 -8.92 -11.50 -1.63
C SER A 54 -9.17 -12.56 -0.55
N GLY A 55 -10.30 -12.45 0.15
CA GLY A 55 -10.49 -13.23 1.38
C GLY A 55 -9.39 -12.91 2.39
N ASN A 56 -8.59 -13.92 2.73
CA ASN A 56 -7.41 -13.82 3.60
C ASN A 56 -6.09 -13.96 2.84
N THR A 57 -6.15 -14.18 1.52
CA THR A 57 -4.95 -14.23 0.69
C THR A 57 -4.50 -12.82 0.34
N ALA A 58 -3.29 -12.45 0.73
CA ALA A 58 -2.69 -11.14 0.53
C ALA A 58 -1.44 -11.24 -0.36
N LYS A 59 -1.45 -10.58 -1.52
CA LYS A 59 -0.25 -10.34 -2.34
C LYS A 59 0.35 -9.00 -1.90
N ILE A 60 1.55 -9.05 -1.30
CA ILE A 60 2.16 -7.89 -0.65
C ILE A 60 3.44 -7.54 -1.40
N THR A 61 3.60 -6.27 -1.73
CA THR A 61 4.84 -5.69 -2.27
C THR A 61 5.25 -4.49 -1.44
N VAL A 62 6.54 -4.37 -1.14
CA VAL A 62 7.13 -3.23 -0.44
C VAL A 62 8.40 -2.82 -1.16
N THR A 63 8.59 -1.52 -1.36
CA THR A 63 9.86 -0.94 -1.77
C THR A 63 10.21 0.18 -0.81
N ALA A 64 11.45 0.21 -0.33
CA ALA A 64 11.94 1.28 0.53
C ALA A 64 13.41 1.56 0.23
N SER A 65 13.86 2.78 0.53
CA SER A 65 15.24 3.22 0.35
C SER A 65 15.62 4.24 1.43
N GLY A 66 16.92 4.52 1.56
CA GLY A 66 17.42 5.38 2.62
C GLY A 66 17.40 4.72 4.00
N LEU A 67 17.49 3.39 4.02
CA LEU A 67 17.59 2.57 5.22
C LEU A 67 19.07 2.32 5.59
N VAL A 68 19.32 1.69 6.74
CA VAL A 68 20.67 1.33 7.18
C VAL A 68 21.29 0.32 6.20
N GLY A 69 22.52 0.59 5.78
CA GLY A 69 23.23 -0.22 4.81
C GLY A 69 23.97 -1.42 5.43
N GLY A 70 25.06 -1.84 4.77
CA GLY A 70 25.97 -2.84 5.32
C GLY A 70 25.39 -4.24 5.53
N GLY A 71 24.24 -4.56 4.90
CA GLY A 71 23.57 -5.84 5.12
C GLY A 71 22.72 -5.90 6.39
N SER A 72 22.46 -4.77 7.04
CA SER A 72 21.56 -4.67 8.21
C SER A 72 20.15 -5.12 7.82
N PRO A 73 19.55 -6.09 8.56
CA PRO A 73 18.19 -6.54 8.30
C PRO A 73 17.16 -5.49 8.78
N HIS A 74 16.06 -5.38 8.04
CA HIS A 74 14.96 -4.49 8.38
C HIS A 74 13.71 -5.32 8.64
N ALA A 75 13.33 -5.48 9.92
CA ALA A 75 12.09 -6.11 10.28
C ALA A 75 10.94 -5.27 9.71
N MET A 76 9.97 -5.94 9.06
CA MET A 76 8.80 -5.27 8.48
C MET A 76 7.54 -5.96 8.97
N HIS A 77 6.58 -5.18 9.47
CA HIS A 77 5.36 -5.73 10.04
C HIS A 77 4.12 -4.96 9.57
N ILE A 78 3.05 -5.70 9.30
CA ILE A 78 1.70 -5.12 9.26
C ILE A 78 1.20 -5.10 10.70
N HIS A 79 0.97 -3.91 11.23
CA HIS A 79 0.43 -3.66 12.55
C HIS A 79 -1.09 -3.45 12.49
N VAL A 80 -1.79 -3.85 13.54
CA VAL A 80 -3.26 -3.85 13.67
C VAL A 80 -3.67 -3.49 15.10
N ASP A 81 -4.95 -3.19 15.29
CA ASP A 81 -5.56 -2.94 16.60
C ASP A 81 -5.01 -1.70 17.35
N GLY A 82 -4.37 -0.79 16.63
CA GLY A 82 -4.03 0.54 17.10
C GLY A 82 -4.99 1.60 16.58
N ALA A 83 -4.59 2.87 16.67
CA ALA A 83 -5.34 3.97 16.09
C ALA A 83 -5.34 3.94 14.54
N GLY A 84 -4.46 3.15 13.91
CA GLY A 84 -4.31 3.06 12.45
C GLY A 84 -3.51 4.21 11.84
N VAL A 85 -2.63 4.82 12.61
CA VAL A 85 -1.82 5.98 12.21
C VAL A 85 -0.34 5.75 12.53
N CYS A 86 0.53 6.56 11.94
CA CYS A 86 1.94 6.61 12.29
C CYS A 86 2.18 7.54 13.48
N PRO A 87 3.21 7.27 14.32
CA PRO A 87 3.55 8.12 15.45
C PRO A 87 4.01 9.50 14.99
N LYS A 88 3.74 10.51 15.81
CA LYS A 88 4.15 11.89 15.54
C LYS A 88 5.50 12.20 16.20
N PRO A 89 6.31 13.12 15.66
CA PRO A 89 7.57 13.51 16.28
C PRO A 89 7.44 14.00 17.74
N SER A 90 6.28 14.56 18.12
CA SER A 90 5.99 15.02 19.49
C SER A 90 5.82 13.88 20.50
N GLU A 91 5.82 12.64 20.05
CA GLU A 91 5.68 11.44 20.90
C GLU A 91 7.03 10.84 21.28
N ALA A 92 8.13 11.44 20.77
CA ALA A 92 9.47 11.07 21.15
C ALA A 92 9.69 11.24 22.66
N LYS A 93 10.40 10.28 23.25
CA LYS A 93 10.77 10.27 24.65
C LYS A 93 12.28 10.18 24.81
N ASP A 94 12.77 10.36 26.02
CA ASP A 94 14.18 10.13 26.34
C ASP A 94 14.45 8.63 26.41
N HIS A 95 15.37 8.17 25.58
CA HIS A 95 15.92 6.83 25.57
C HIS A 95 17.45 6.92 25.67
N ASN A 96 18.00 6.59 26.82
CA ASN A 96 19.42 6.65 27.09
C ASN A 96 20.06 8.04 26.86
N GLY A 97 19.33 9.10 27.20
CA GLY A 97 19.76 10.49 27.00
C GLY A 97 19.52 11.05 25.58
N HIS A 98 18.78 10.34 24.74
CA HIS A 98 18.46 10.70 23.37
C HIS A 98 16.95 10.72 23.14
N SER A 99 16.47 11.73 22.41
CA SER A 99 15.05 11.85 22.06
C SER A 99 14.73 10.99 20.85
N SER A 100 13.98 9.90 21.03
CA SER A 100 13.59 8.99 19.95
C SER A 100 12.21 8.38 20.22
N ILE A 101 11.71 7.62 19.27
CA ILE A 101 10.46 6.85 19.36
C ILE A 101 10.81 5.38 19.24
N ASN A 102 10.57 4.60 20.30
CA ASN A 102 10.69 3.16 20.26
C ASN A 102 9.32 2.49 19.95
N VAL A 103 9.30 1.15 19.89
CA VAL A 103 8.08 0.39 19.58
C VAL A 103 7.00 0.62 20.65
N ALA A 104 7.37 0.68 21.94
CA ALA A 104 6.42 0.88 23.03
C ALA A 104 5.75 2.26 23.00
N ASP A 105 6.48 3.30 22.61
CA ASP A 105 5.94 4.65 22.48
C ASP A 105 4.87 4.75 21.40
N ALA A 106 5.08 4.06 20.28
CA ALA A 106 4.24 4.13 19.09
C ALA A 106 3.13 3.06 19.06
N MET A 107 3.07 2.16 20.04
CA MET A 107 2.12 1.04 20.05
C MET A 107 0.65 1.48 20.03
N LYS A 108 0.31 2.61 20.67
CA LYS A 108 -1.05 3.17 20.65
C LYS A 108 -1.48 3.64 19.25
N ASP A 109 -0.52 4.00 18.40
CA ASP A 109 -0.75 4.56 17.09
C ASP A 109 -0.91 3.47 16.04
N TYR A 110 0.09 2.65 15.84
CA TYR A 110 0.03 1.58 14.84
C TYR A 110 -0.46 0.23 15.40
N GLY A 111 -0.40 -0.01 16.71
CA GLY A 111 -0.92 -1.23 17.34
C GLY A 111 0.07 -2.39 17.38
N MET A 112 -0.50 -3.61 17.49
CA MET A 112 0.23 -4.86 17.63
C MET A 112 0.64 -5.43 16.27
N ILE A 113 1.65 -6.30 16.26
CA ILE A 113 2.03 -7.02 15.04
C ILE A 113 0.94 -8.02 14.67
N GLY A 114 0.39 -7.89 13.46
CA GLY A 114 -0.56 -8.84 12.87
C GLY A 114 0.12 -9.81 11.89
N THR A 115 1.13 -9.32 11.14
CA THR A 115 1.85 -10.13 10.15
C THR A 115 3.30 -9.67 10.06
N SER A 116 4.24 -10.61 10.08
CA SER A 116 5.67 -10.37 9.85
C SER A 116 5.99 -10.61 8.37
N LEU A 117 6.58 -9.61 7.69
CA LEU A 117 6.92 -9.70 6.27
C LEU A 117 8.28 -10.37 6.07
N THR A 118 8.39 -11.60 6.53
CA THR A 118 9.56 -12.45 6.31
C THR A 118 9.70 -12.85 4.85
N THR A 119 10.92 -13.03 4.36
CA THR A 119 11.20 -13.45 2.98
C THR A 119 10.89 -14.93 2.72
N SER A 120 10.83 -15.74 3.78
CA SER A 120 10.50 -17.16 3.72
C SER A 120 9.93 -17.67 5.04
N GLY A 121 9.30 -18.85 5.02
CA GLY A 121 8.78 -19.54 6.21
C GLY A 121 7.60 -18.81 6.87
N ASP A 122 7.52 -18.91 8.20
CA ASP A 122 6.44 -18.36 9.02
C ASP A 122 6.39 -16.83 8.93
N SER A 123 5.19 -16.28 8.80
CA SER A 123 4.90 -14.85 8.73
C SER A 123 3.94 -14.38 9.85
N THR A 124 3.69 -15.22 10.85
CA THR A 124 2.86 -14.84 12.00
C THR A 124 3.61 -13.86 12.91
N PRO A 125 2.94 -13.25 13.90
CA PRO A 125 3.60 -12.40 14.90
C PRO A 125 4.75 -13.08 15.65
N LYS A 126 4.79 -14.42 15.71
CA LYS A 126 5.91 -15.18 16.34
C LYS A 126 7.25 -14.98 15.63
N SER A 127 7.21 -14.55 14.35
CA SER A 127 8.40 -14.24 13.57
C SER A 127 8.82 -12.78 13.63
N ALA A 128 8.32 -12.02 14.61
CA ALA A 128 8.58 -10.57 14.73
C ALA A 128 10.08 -10.21 14.77
N LEU A 129 10.89 -11.05 15.40
CA LEU A 129 12.34 -10.85 15.54
C LEU A 129 13.16 -11.90 14.76
N ALA A 130 12.59 -12.48 13.70
CA ALA A 130 13.32 -13.42 12.84
C ALA A 130 14.28 -12.65 11.90
N VAL A 131 15.30 -12.03 12.46
CA VAL A 131 16.23 -11.09 11.80
C VAL A 131 16.93 -11.68 10.56
N ASP A 132 17.14 -13.00 10.53
CA ASP A 132 17.73 -13.76 9.43
C ASP A 132 16.78 -13.92 8.22
N ARG A 133 15.51 -13.57 8.38
CA ARG A 133 14.46 -13.74 7.37
C ARG A 133 13.81 -12.44 6.91
N PHE A 134 14.34 -11.29 7.30
CA PHE A 134 13.90 -10.00 6.79
C PHE A 134 14.82 -9.50 5.66
N PRO A 135 14.31 -8.65 4.76
CA PRO A 135 15.16 -7.98 3.77
C PRO A 135 16.23 -7.15 4.46
N ALA A 136 17.39 -6.98 3.81
CA ALA A 136 18.54 -6.26 4.37
C ALA A 136 19.11 -5.25 3.37
N GLY A 137 19.78 -4.22 3.92
CA GLY A 137 20.51 -3.21 3.17
C GLY A 137 19.76 -1.89 3.00
N SER A 138 20.45 -0.88 2.47
CA SER A 138 19.95 0.50 2.35
C SER A 138 18.73 0.67 1.43
N SER A 139 18.44 -0.34 0.61
CA SER A 139 17.25 -0.40 -0.24
C SER A 139 16.69 -1.80 -0.22
N VAL A 140 15.41 -1.94 0.05
CA VAL A 140 14.73 -3.22 0.12
C VAL A 140 13.63 -3.31 -0.92
N LYS A 141 13.47 -4.52 -1.47
CA LYS A 141 12.34 -4.91 -2.32
C LYS A 141 11.78 -6.21 -1.77
N TYR A 142 10.52 -6.21 -1.47
CA TYR A 142 9.80 -7.37 -0.94
C TYR A 142 8.60 -7.68 -1.82
N SER A 143 8.38 -8.97 -2.08
CA SER A 143 7.17 -9.44 -2.76
C SER A 143 6.87 -10.86 -2.30
N ARG A 144 5.67 -11.05 -1.73
CA ARG A 144 5.23 -12.37 -1.25
C ARG A 144 3.71 -12.45 -1.22
N THR A 145 3.18 -13.66 -1.47
CA THR A 145 1.77 -13.99 -1.19
C THR A 145 1.72 -14.71 0.15
N LEU A 146 0.89 -14.21 1.04
CA LEU A 146 0.71 -14.72 2.41
C LEU A 146 -0.77 -14.94 2.70
N GLU A 147 -1.05 -15.90 3.58
CA GLU A 147 -2.33 -15.96 4.27
C GLU A 147 -2.25 -15.08 5.52
N VAL A 148 -3.14 -14.10 5.60
CA VAL A 148 -3.29 -13.22 6.76
C VAL A 148 -4.48 -13.66 7.61
N THR A 149 -4.49 -13.27 8.89
CA THR A 149 -5.62 -13.58 9.77
C THR A 149 -6.84 -12.72 9.43
N ASP A 150 -8.04 -13.17 9.85
CA ASP A 150 -9.28 -12.38 9.74
C ASP A 150 -9.13 -10.99 10.37
N ASN A 151 -8.39 -10.89 11.48
CA ASN A 151 -8.12 -9.62 12.15
C ASN A 151 -7.30 -8.67 11.26
N VAL A 152 -6.25 -9.16 10.61
CA VAL A 152 -5.45 -8.34 9.67
C VAL A 152 -6.29 -7.90 8.48
N ALA A 153 -7.09 -8.82 7.90
CA ALA A 153 -7.99 -8.50 6.81
C ALA A 153 -9.05 -7.46 7.21
N ALA A 154 -9.61 -7.55 8.43
CA ALA A 154 -10.57 -6.59 8.96
C ALA A 154 -9.93 -5.20 9.18
N ASN A 155 -8.70 -5.15 9.72
CA ASN A 155 -7.98 -3.89 9.92
C ASN A 155 -7.61 -3.23 8.58
N LEU A 156 -7.23 -3.99 7.55
CA LEU A 156 -7.04 -3.46 6.18
C LEU A 156 -8.34 -2.84 5.64
N LYS A 157 -9.46 -3.56 5.74
CA LYS A 157 -10.78 -3.10 5.26
C LYS A 157 -11.28 -1.85 5.99
N SER A 158 -10.94 -1.70 7.26
CA SER A 158 -11.34 -0.54 8.08
C SER A 158 -10.34 0.62 8.05
N GLY A 159 -9.23 0.52 7.30
CA GLY A 159 -8.20 1.55 7.23
C GLY A 159 -7.38 1.71 8.52
N LYS A 160 -7.28 0.65 9.32
CA LYS A 160 -6.53 0.65 10.59
C LYS A 160 -5.23 -0.16 10.54
N ALA A 161 -4.94 -0.82 9.42
CA ALA A 161 -3.68 -1.52 9.25
C ALA A 161 -2.57 -0.53 8.88
N VAL A 162 -1.40 -0.70 9.49
CA VAL A 162 -0.22 0.17 9.29
C VAL A 162 0.98 -0.72 8.98
N LEU A 163 1.76 -0.36 7.96
CA LEU A 163 3.06 -0.97 7.73
C LEU A 163 4.14 -0.18 8.46
N VAL A 164 4.97 -0.89 9.22
CA VAL A 164 6.18 -0.34 9.84
C VAL A 164 7.39 -1.09 9.32
N VAL A 165 8.41 -0.35 8.91
CA VAL A 165 9.76 -0.84 8.64
C VAL A 165 10.64 -0.41 9.80
N HIS A 166 11.34 -1.35 10.41
CA HIS A 166 12.22 -1.14 11.55
C HIS A 166 13.69 -1.08 11.15
N GLY A 167 14.49 -0.54 12.03
CA GLY A 167 15.94 -0.45 11.87
C GLY A 167 16.40 0.95 11.47
N ILE A 168 17.02 1.63 12.43
CA ILE A 168 17.46 3.03 12.30
C ILE A 168 18.98 3.12 12.51
N ASP A 169 19.57 4.19 12.04
CA ASP A 169 20.94 4.61 12.31
C ASP A 169 20.86 5.99 12.95
N TYR A 170 20.71 6.01 14.28
CA TYR A 170 20.42 7.24 15.01
C TYR A 170 21.61 8.23 14.98
N ASN A 171 22.83 7.73 15.00
CA ASN A 171 24.05 8.53 15.03
C ASN A 171 24.74 8.68 13.66
N GLY A 172 24.23 8.07 12.59
CA GLY A 172 24.72 8.22 11.22
C GLY A 172 26.00 7.40 10.94
N ASN A 173 26.29 6.34 11.70
CA ASN A 173 27.52 5.56 11.55
C ASN A 173 27.39 4.33 10.62
N GLY A 174 26.19 4.09 10.06
CA GLY A 174 25.91 3.06 9.07
C GLY A 174 25.65 1.67 9.63
N LYS A 175 25.37 1.51 10.91
CA LYS A 175 25.12 0.22 11.57
C LYS A 175 24.20 0.37 12.78
N TYR A 176 23.66 -0.76 13.27
CA TYR A 176 22.95 -0.81 14.54
C TYR A 176 23.93 -0.92 15.69
N ASP A 177 23.90 0.02 16.61
CA ASP A 177 24.69 0.01 17.82
C ASP A 177 23.83 0.37 19.06
N ASN A 178 24.45 0.55 20.21
CA ASN A 178 23.73 0.76 21.47
C ASN A 178 23.60 2.24 21.87
N VAL A 179 23.60 3.18 20.92
CA VAL A 179 23.49 4.61 21.28
C VAL A 179 22.20 4.89 22.01
N LEU A 180 21.11 4.26 21.62
CA LEU A 180 19.80 4.32 22.29
C LEU A 180 19.61 3.28 23.40
N GLY A 181 20.67 2.47 23.68
CA GLY A 181 20.59 1.36 24.62
C GLY A 181 20.08 0.07 23.99
N ALA A 182 19.76 -0.91 24.84
CA ALA A 182 19.23 -2.20 24.41
C ALA A 182 17.73 -2.09 24.09
N SER A 183 17.28 -2.84 23.06
CA SER A 183 15.88 -2.92 22.69
C SER A 183 14.98 -3.33 23.88
N GLU A 184 13.81 -2.74 23.96
CA GLU A 184 12.78 -3.14 24.92
C GLU A 184 12.14 -4.49 24.57
N LEU A 185 12.21 -4.90 23.30
CA LEU A 185 11.63 -6.16 22.82
C LEU A 185 12.54 -7.36 23.07
N ASP A 186 13.85 -7.18 22.90
CA ASP A 186 14.88 -8.21 23.14
C ASP A 186 16.19 -7.52 23.57
N LYS A 187 16.59 -7.74 24.83
CA LYS A 187 17.78 -7.10 25.42
C LYS A 187 19.11 -7.52 24.78
N THR A 188 19.09 -8.52 23.92
CA THR A 188 20.28 -8.94 23.14
C THR A 188 20.48 -8.12 21.88
N LEU A 189 19.46 -7.34 21.47
CA LEU A 189 19.48 -6.46 20.31
C LEU A 189 19.67 -5.00 20.74
N PRO A 190 20.36 -4.17 19.95
CA PRO A 190 20.33 -2.73 20.14
C PRO A 190 18.94 -2.17 19.80
N ALA A 191 18.52 -1.10 20.47
CA ALA A 191 17.26 -0.41 20.18
C ALA A 191 17.17 0.03 18.70
N GLU A 192 18.27 0.48 18.12
CA GLU A 192 18.35 0.86 16.71
C GLU A 192 17.89 -0.25 15.75
N ALA A 193 18.05 -1.53 16.09
CA ALA A 193 17.61 -2.64 15.23
C ALA A 193 16.07 -2.82 15.25
N THR A 194 15.41 -2.37 16.30
CA THR A 194 13.97 -2.60 16.53
C THR A 194 13.12 -1.34 16.45
N ASP A 195 13.73 -0.15 16.56
CA ASP A 195 13.00 1.11 16.51
C ASP A 195 12.45 1.38 15.11
N PRO A 196 11.28 2.04 15.01
CA PRO A 196 10.63 2.26 13.73
C PRO A 196 11.38 3.28 12.88
N ALA A 197 11.68 2.90 11.64
CA ALA A 197 12.32 3.74 10.62
C ALA A 197 11.30 4.41 9.71
N LEU A 198 10.45 3.61 9.06
CA LEU A 198 9.40 4.09 8.15
C LEU A 198 8.05 3.56 8.59
N CYS A 199 7.02 4.38 8.34
CA CYS A 199 5.65 4.03 8.69
C CYS A 199 4.67 4.52 7.63
N GLY A 200 3.60 3.73 7.37
CA GLY A 200 2.52 4.12 6.46
C GLY A 200 1.22 3.40 6.74
N ALA A 201 0.13 4.14 6.86
CA ALA A 201 -1.22 3.60 6.99
C ALA A 201 -1.75 3.15 5.63
N PHE A 202 -2.37 1.96 5.57
CA PHE A 202 -2.98 1.46 4.36
C PHE A 202 -4.34 2.09 4.10
N ASN A 203 -4.53 2.56 2.87
CA ASN A 203 -5.79 3.07 2.37
C ASN A 203 -6.19 2.30 1.10
N VAL A 204 -7.50 2.19 0.85
CA VAL A 204 -7.99 1.60 -0.41
C VAL A 204 -7.46 2.42 -1.58
N SER A 205 -6.85 1.75 -2.55
CA SER A 205 -6.39 2.42 -3.76
C SER A 205 -7.58 2.94 -4.57
N GLN A 206 -7.59 4.23 -4.85
CA GLN A 206 -8.61 4.88 -5.69
C GLN A 206 -8.58 4.38 -7.14
N MET A 207 -7.54 3.66 -7.55
CA MET A 207 -7.39 3.14 -8.92
C MET A 207 -8.25 1.88 -9.21
N THR A 208 -8.95 1.32 -8.23
CA THR A 208 -9.88 0.20 -8.41
C THR A 208 -11.28 0.61 -8.87
N SER A 209 -11.63 1.89 -8.83
CA SER A 209 -12.80 2.42 -9.49
C SER A 209 -12.39 3.16 -10.77
N MET A 210 -12.11 2.42 -11.84
CA MET A 210 -12.28 3.01 -13.17
C MET A 210 -13.76 3.43 -13.25
N PRO A 211 -14.08 4.71 -13.56
CA PRO A 211 -15.45 5.06 -13.85
C PRO A 211 -15.93 4.13 -14.96
N GLY A 212 -16.92 3.32 -14.70
CA GLY A 212 -17.63 2.55 -15.72
C GLY A 212 -18.40 3.51 -16.62
N GLY A 213 -17.70 4.13 -17.52
CA GLY A 213 -18.16 5.11 -18.48
C GLY A 213 -16.94 5.59 -19.22
N GLY A 214 -16.52 4.86 -20.28
CA GLY A 214 -15.67 5.46 -21.29
C GLY A 214 -16.43 6.69 -21.77
N ALA A 215 -15.79 7.86 -21.73
CA ALA A 215 -16.28 8.97 -22.51
C ALA A 215 -16.43 8.46 -23.95
N ASP A 216 -17.64 8.42 -24.47
CA ASP A 216 -17.91 8.22 -25.89
C ASP A 216 -17.25 9.39 -26.63
N THR A 217 -15.96 9.29 -26.85
CA THR A 217 -15.22 10.19 -27.72
C THR A 217 -15.39 9.68 -29.13
N GLY A 218 -16.54 10.13 -29.75
CA GLY A 218 -16.63 10.29 -31.20
C GLY A 218 -16.70 9.02 -32.02
N ASP A 219 -17.91 8.52 -32.26
CA ASP A 219 -18.21 7.85 -33.49
C ASP A 219 -17.96 8.86 -34.64
N GLY A 220 -16.81 8.75 -35.25
CA GLY A 220 -16.55 9.33 -36.54
C GLY A 220 -17.40 8.60 -37.57
N ALA A 221 -18.64 9.06 -37.76
CA ALA A 221 -19.51 8.60 -38.83
C ALA A 221 -18.84 8.92 -40.16
N THR A 222 -18.24 7.92 -40.79
CA THR A 222 -17.93 7.92 -42.22
C THR A 222 -19.28 7.82 -42.94
N GLN A 223 -19.85 8.94 -43.32
CA GLN A 223 -20.96 8.99 -44.25
C GLN A 223 -20.47 8.61 -45.64
N THR A 224 -20.72 7.38 -46.05
CA THR A 224 -20.73 6.99 -47.46
C THR A 224 -22.19 7.03 -47.95
N GLY A 225 -22.46 7.89 -48.91
CA GLY A 225 -23.44 7.60 -49.96
C GLY A 225 -24.75 8.36 -49.96
N SER A 226 -24.84 9.28 -50.92
CA SER A 226 -25.93 9.59 -51.84
C SER A 226 -27.34 9.79 -51.27
N GLY A 227 -27.79 11.03 -51.36
CA GLY A 227 -29.21 11.38 -51.29
C GLY A 227 -29.42 12.89 -51.45
N ILE A 228 -29.66 13.34 -52.66
CA ILE A 228 -30.01 14.72 -52.98
C ILE A 228 -31.37 15.05 -52.37
N HIS A 229 -31.47 15.99 -51.49
CA HIS A 229 -32.70 16.79 -51.28
C HIS A 229 -32.33 18.24 -50.97
N THR A 230 -32.79 19.06 -51.93
CA THR A 230 -32.77 20.51 -51.98
C THR A 230 -33.61 21.11 -50.83
N GLY A 231 -33.07 22.04 -50.07
CA GLY A 231 -33.80 22.84 -49.08
C GLY A 231 -32.94 24.00 -48.60
N MET A 232 -33.13 25.16 -49.26
CA MET A 232 -32.63 26.46 -48.80
C MET A 232 -33.10 26.77 -47.39
N VAL A 233 -32.31 27.42 -46.59
CA VAL A 233 -32.54 28.80 -46.09
C VAL A 233 -31.27 29.40 -45.47
N ALA A 234 -31.16 30.67 -45.70
CA ALA A 234 -30.07 31.60 -45.38
C ALA A 234 -29.91 31.93 -43.89
N GLY A 235 -28.74 32.40 -43.57
CA GLY A 235 -28.65 33.42 -42.52
C GLY A 235 -27.46 33.31 -41.56
N GLY A 236 -26.52 34.23 -41.69
CA GLY A 236 -25.92 34.86 -40.55
C GLY A 236 -24.43 34.57 -40.23
N SER A 237 -23.65 35.45 -40.80
CA SER A 237 -22.24 35.78 -40.49
C SER A 237 -21.94 35.95 -38.99
N ALA A 238 -20.73 35.56 -38.58
CA ALA A 238 -19.74 36.49 -37.97
C ALA A 238 -18.43 35.82 -37.70
N ALA A 239 -17.41 36.33 -38.32
CA ALA A 239 -16.01 36.05 -38.04
C ALA A 239 -15.55 36.85 -36.81
N ALA A 240 -14.65 36.29 -36.03
CA ALA A 240 -13.69 37.04 -35.24
C ALA A 240 -12.37 36.28 -35.12
N MET A 241 -11.41 36.78 -35.81
CA MET A 241 -9.98 36.54 -35.68
C MET A 241 -9.42 37.31 -34.48
N VAL A 242 -8.12 36.98 -34.20
CA VAL A 242 -7.11 37.77 -33.45
C VAL A 242 -6.89 37.19 -32.02
N GLY A 243 -5.68 36.88 -31.55
CA GLY A 243 -4.37 37.30 -31.97
C GLY A 243 -3.26 36.55 -31.22
N LEU A 244 -2.18 36.47 -31.89
CA LEU A 244 -0.84 36.06 -31.39
C LEU A 244 -0.37 37.00 -30.27
N GLY A 245 0.14 36.39 -29.19
CA GLY A 245 0.89 37.11 -28.15
C GLY A 245 2.18 36.37 -27.80
N ILE A 246 3.26 36.74 -28.48
CA ILE A 246 4.63 36.35 -28.14
C ILE A 246 5.09 37.30 -27.02
N GLY A 247 5.36 36.76 -25.83
CA GLY A 247 5.95 37.49 -24.72
C GLY A 247 7.23 36.82 -24.26
N GLY A 248 8.36 37.27 -24.81
CA GLY A 248 9.70 36.90 -24.31
C GLY A 248 9.96 37.51 -22.94
N PHE A 249 10.48 36.73 -22.01
CA PHE A 249 11.05 37.24 -20.77
C PHE A 249 12.56 37.05 -20.74
N ALA A 250 13.24 38.20 -20.64
CA ALA A 250 14.66 38.35 -20.64
C ALA A 250 15.30 37.84 -19.33
N LEU A 251 16.39 37.09 -19.47
CA LEU A 251 17.31 36.72 -18.41
C LEU A 251 18.05 37.98 -17.90
N ARG A 252 17.91 38.26 -16.61
CA ARG A 252 18.74 39.27 -15.92
C ARG A 252 19.77 38.57 -15.04
N ARG A 253 20.99 38.43 -15.57
CA ARG A 253 22.19 38.09 -14.78
C ARG A 253 22.48 39.24 -13.82
N ARG A 254 22.67 38.93 -12.54
CA ARG A 254 23.34 39.81 -11.58
C ARG A 254 24.66 39.17 -11.17
N GLY A 255 25.70 39.95 -11.39
CA GLY A 255 27.09 39.60 -11.17
C GLY A 255 27.45 39.48 -9.67
N VAL A 256 28.40 38.62 -9.46
CA VAL A 256 29.18 38.46 -8.22
C VAL A 256 30.19 39.61 -8.14
N THR A 257 30.29 40.23 -6.99
CA THR A 257 31.42 41.08 -6.62
C THR A 257 32.02 40.53 -5.33
N THR A 258 33.27 40.13 -5.47
CA THR A 258 34.17 39.73 -4.37
C THR A 258 34.62 40.96 -3.56
N ARG A 259 34.63 40.80 -2.25
CA ARG A 259 35.65 41.32 -1.34
C ARG A 259 35.71 40.47 -0.09
#